data_6b4332a944dafb8158d428dfc70dfcfc
#
_entry.id   6b4332a944dafb8158d428dfc70dfcfc
#
_cell.length_a   1.000
_cell.length_b   1.000
_cell.length_c   1.000
_cell.angle_alpha   90.00
_cell.angle_beta   90.00
_cell.angle_gamma   90.00
#
_symmetry.space_group_name_H-M   'P 1'
#
loop_
_entity.id
_entity.type
_entity.pdbx_description
1 polymer ?
#
loop_
_entity_poly.entity_id
_entity_poly.type
_entity_poly.pdbx_seq_one_letter_code
_entity_poly.pdbx_strand_id
1 'polypeptide(L)'
;VKVFFQNLRFFRFVFLLLVLYVFSQCSTQNDLPPGDPDNGGLVVPNGFEVVVVADSIGSARHMAVNDNGDIYVKLRGGKPKGIVGLRDVNKDGKADSIVYFGNYEDVGNYGTGMRLYRGYMYFSTAGEVYRIKLEPGKLVLDAEPELIIKDDYKNDPHGYEHIAKPITFDNEGHIYLQYGAPGDVCQVLNRIPGEPGEFPCSELEEHGGIWQFDASKKDQTLQKDGIHYATGIRSIVGMDWNTADNTLYTVVHGRDDLARRNPLQYSKWESAIFPSEEFLRINKGDNAGWPYFYYDQVRGKRVLNPEYLGLGIEEESGKDYIQPLIGFPGHWAPNDILFYTGDQFPDHYKNGAFIAFHGSTNRAPYPQAGYFIAFVPFKDGQPSGEWEVFADGFIGDEPLANVSDAPYRPMALAMGPDGSLYLSETVQGKIWRVMYKGDKRNFGKADLEVTEARKELPHIRTPDEEIDNLQKGIIMGGERIYATYCAPCHQRNGKGAEGRFPPLVDTDWVKGDKARLIGVILNGLEGDITVNGVGYNGIMPRHDFLSDEEIAELLTFVRHKFGDGADGITAREVQNQRNKNLSINQ
;
A
#
# COMPACT_ATOMS: atom_id res chain seq x y z
N VAL A 1 59.19 -50.11 25.59
CA VAL A 1 58.63 -50.37 24.26
C VAL A 1 57.06 -50.44 24.30
N LYS A 2 56.47 -51.10 25.34
CA LYS A 2 55.00 -51.20 25.46
C LYS A 2 54.27 -49.83 25.72
N VAL A 3 54.86 -48.91 26.41
CA VAL A 3 54.30 -47.59 26.73
C VAL A 3 54.28 -46.67 25.51
N PHE A 4 55.21 -46.81 24.57
CA PHE A 4 55.29 -45.98 23.37
C PHE A 4 54.20 -46.33 22.37
N PHE A 5 53.76 -47.56 22.27
CA PHE A 5 52.68 -47.98 21.38
C PHE A 5 51.25 -47.63 21.89
N GLN A 6 51.02 -47.44 23.20
CA GLN A 6 49.76 -47.01 23.75
C GLN A 6 49.48 -45.52 23.45
N ASN A 7 50.52 -44.67 23.54
CA ASN A 7 50.38 -43.24 23.22
C ASN A 7 50.14 -43.01 21.73
N LEU A 8 50.64 -43.80 20.82
CA LEU A 8 50.41 -43.67 19.38
C LEU A 8 49.01 -44.07 18.98
N ARG A 9 48.36 -45.01 19.69
CA ARG A 9 46.95 -45.36 19.46
C ARG A 9 45.99 -44.30 20.00
N PHE A 10 46.31 -43.66 21.13
CA PHE A 10 45.52 -42.57 21.70
C PHE A 10 45.58 -41.33 20.80
N PHE A 11 46.72 -40.97 20.28
CA PHE A 11 46.90 -39.85 19.34
C PHE A 11 46.18 -40.09 18.01
N ARG A 12 46.16 -41.31 17.48
CA ARG A 12 45.40 -41.65 16.28
C ARG A 12 43.90 -41.59 16.51
N PHE A 13 43.42 -41.98 17.69
CA PHE A 13 41.98 -41.91 18.02
C PHE A 13 41.54 -40.48 18.25
N VAL A 14 42.33 -39.65 18.90
CA VAL A 14 42.03 -38.20 19.09
C VAL A 14 42.11 -37.45 17.77
N PHE A 15 43.04 -37.79 16.87
CA PHE A 15 43.10 -37.18 15.53
C PHE A 15 41.95 -37.61 14.65
N LEU A 16 41.47 -38.83 14.72
CA LEU A 16 40.28 -39.32 14.02
C LEU A 16 39.01 -38.66 14.55
N LEU A 17 38.87 -38.44 15.85
CA LEU A 17 37.77 -37.73 16.47
C LEU A 17 37.77 -36.24 16.11
N LEU A 18 38.96 -35.60 16.04
CA LEU A 18 39.10 -34.22 15.59
C LEU A 18 38.76 -34.04 14.09
N VAL A 19 39.18 -35.00 13.26
CA VAL A 19 38.82 -35.01 11.82
C VAL A 19 37.32 -35.28 11.62
N LEU A 20 36.73 -36.16 12.40
CA LEU A 20 35.26 -36.35 12.39
C LEU A 20 34.51 -35.12 12.92
N TYR A 21 35.04 -34.38 13.89
CA TYR A 21 34.44 -33.16 14.40
C TYR A 21 34.56 -31.99 13.40
N VAL A 22 35.64 -31.93 12.61
CA VAL A 22 35.80 -30.93 11.55
C VAL A 22 34.87 -31.22 10.35
N PHE A 23 34.57 -32.50 10.07
CA PHE A 23 33.61 -32.87 9.02
C PHE A 23 32.15 -32.79 9.46
N SER A 24 31.84 -32.72 10.77
CA SER A 24 30.44 -32.55 11.25
C SER A 24 30.02 -31.09 11.39
N GLN A 25 30.90 -30.13 11.07
CA GLN A 25 30.57 -28.72 10.88
C GLN A 25 30.34 -28.34 9.40
N CYS A 26 30.07 -29.30 8.52
CA CYS A 26 29.31 -28.97 7.33
C CYS A 26 27.91 -28.64 7.82
N SER A 27 27.66 -27.37 8.10
CA SER A 27 26.31 -26.85 8.15
C SER A 27 25.61 -27.38 6.91
N THR A 28 24.53 -28.10 7.07
CA THR A 28 23.52 -28.22 6.00
C THR A 28 23.05 -26.79 5.74
N GLN A 29 23.78 -26.10 4.85
CA GLN A 29 23.26 -24.95 4.17
C GLN A 29 22.02 -25.54 3.49
N ASN A 30 20.82 -25.25 4.00
CA ASN A 30 19.60 -25.59 3.31
C ASN A 30 19.78 -24.98 1.92
N ASP A 31 19.87 -25.82 0.88
CA ASP A 31 20.01 -25.35 -0.48
C ASP A 31 18.74 -24.56 -0.81
N LEU A 32 18.87 -23.22 -0.76
CA LEU A 32 17.78 -22.33 -1.16
C LEU A 32 17.47 -22.57 -2.64
N PRO A 33 16.19 -22.59 -3.03
CA PRO A 33 15.83 -22.77 -4.43
C PRO A 33 16.44 -21.65 -5.29
N PRO A 34 16.65 -21.89 -6.60
CA PRO A 34 17.13 -20.84 -7.50
C PRO A 34 16.08 -19.73 -7.62
N GLY A 35 16.55 -18.47 -7.70
CA GLY A 35 15.69 -17.37 -8.10
C GLY A 35 15.29 -17.46 -9.55
N ASP A 36 14.19 -16.81 -9.91
CA ASP A 36 13.83 -16.65 -11.32
C ASP A 36 14.84 -15.73 -12.02
N PRO A 37 15.13 -15.92 -13.32
CA PRO A 37 16.18 -15.16 -14.02
C PRO A 37 16.00 -13.65 -14.01
N ASP A 38 14.77 -13.18 -13.88
CA ASP A 38 14.37 -11.78 -13.82
C ASP A 38 13.89 -11.37 -12.41
N ASN A 39 14.18 -12.18 -11.39
CA ASN A 39 13.66 -11.99 -10.03
C ASN A 39 12.13 -11.86 -9.96
N GLY A 40 11.41 -12.53 -10.87
CA GLY A 40 9.94 -12.44 -10.97
C GLY A 40 9.44 -11.02 -11.24
N GLY A 41 10.26 -10.19 -11.90
CA GLY A 41 9.99 -8.79 -12.23
C GLY A 41 10.35 -7.78 -11.14
N LEU A 42 10.90 -8.21 -10.01
CA LEU A 42 11.27 -7.32 -8.91
C LEU A 42 12.74 -6.86 -8.97
N VAL A 43 12.97 -5.64 -8.53
CA VAL A 43 14.28 -5.06 -8.27
C VAL A 43 14.53 -5.13 -6.76
N VAL A 44 15.59 -5.83 -6.36
CA VAL A 44 15.99 -6.05 -4.97
C VAL A 44 17.48 -5.73 -4.80
N PRO A 45 18.00 -5.53 -3.57
CA PRO A 45 19.44 -5.27 -3.36
C PRO A 45 20.32 -6.42 -3.87
N ASN A 46 21.55 -6.10 -4.22
CA ASN A 46 22.50 -7.10 -4.69
C ASN A 46 22.67 -8.26 -3.70
N GLY A 47 22.79 -9.46 -4.22
CA GLY A 47 22.89 -10.69 -3.42
C GLY A 47 21.56 -11.31 -3.02
N PHE A 48 20.44 -10.60 -3.24
CA PHE A 48 19.10 -11.18 -3.14
C PHE A 48 18.67 -11.81 -4.47
N GLU A 49 17.94 -12.90 -4.37
CA GLU A 49 17.27 -13.58 -5.47
C GLU A 49 15.79 -13.76 -5.12
N VAL A 50 14.93 -13.69 -6.14
CA VAL A 50 13.48 -13.80 -5.97
C VAL A 50 12.94 -14.91 -6.85
N VAL A 51 12.04 -15.72 -6.32
CA VAL A 51 11.28 -16.73 -7.06
C VAL A 51 9.78 -16.47 -6.93
N VAL A 52 9.04 -16.59 -8.02
CA VAL A 52 7.58 -16.57 -8.02
C VAL A 52 7.08 -17.92 -7.53
N VAL A 53 6.52 -17.94 -6.31
CA VAL A 53 5.99 -19.15 -5.67
C VAL A 53 4.69 -19.60 -6.30
N ALA A 54 3.79 -18.66 -6.55
CA ALA A 54 2.50 -18.87 -7.21
C ALA A 54 2.05 -17.58 -7.89
N ASP A 55 1.22 -17.70 -8.90
CA ASP A 55 0.64 -16.59 -9.65
C ASP A 55 -0.87 -16.84 -9.86
N SER A 56 -1.63 -15.75 -10.00
CA SER A 56 -3.06 -15.80 -10.36
C SER A 56 -3.93 -16.59 -9.35
N ILE A 57 -3.56 -16.54 -8.05
CA ILE A 57 -4.33 -17.24 -7.01
C ILE A 57 -5.59 -16.49 -6.57
N GLY A 58 -5.87 -15.32 -7.12
CA GLY A 58 -6.97 -14.44 -6.72
C GLY A 58 -6.51 -13.25 -5.89
N SER A 59 -7.41 -12.37 -5.49
CA SER A 59 -7.08 -11.13 -4.75
C SER A 59 -6.49 -11.44 -3.38
N ALA A 60 -5.16 -11.66 -3.35
CA ALA A 60 -4.44 -12.01 -2.13
C ALA A 60 -4.39 -10.85 -1.13
N ARG A 61 -4.48 -11.19 0.14
CA ARG A 61 -4.34 -10.28 1.28
C ARG A 61 -3.24 -10.79 2.20
N HIS A 62 -3.42 -10.68 3.53
CA HIS A 62 -2.43 -11.18 4.48
C HIS A 62 -2.20 -12.68 4.33
N MET A 63 -1.00 -13.08 4.63
CA MET A 63 -0.56 -14.47 4.53
C MET A 63 0.30 -14.86 5.73
N ALA A 64 0.46 -16.16 5.91
CA ALA A 64 1.35 -16.73 6.92
C ALA A 64 2.04 -17.97 6.37
N VAL A 65 3.30 -18.19 6.76
CA VAL A 65 4.09 -19.35 6.39
C VAL A 65 4.27 -20.23 7.61
N ASN A 66 3.93 -21.51 7.49
CA ASN A 66 4.03 -22.48 8.57
C ASN A 66 5.46 -23.06 8.68
N ASP A 67 5.78 -23.65 9.82
CA ASP A 67 7.10 -24.23 10.10
C ASP A 67 7.54 -25.31 9.08
N ASN A 68 6.59 -25.97 8.42
CA ASN A 68 6.86 -26.94 7.36
C ASN A 68 7.00 -26.32 5.96
N GLY A 69 6.88 -25.00 5.83
CA GLY A 69 6.95 -24.26 4.58
C GLY A 69 5.61 -24.09 3.84
N ASP A 70 4.51 -24.64 4.34
CA ASP A 70 3.18 -24.38 3.78
C ASP A 70 2.80 -22.91 3.94
N ILE A 71 2.23 -22.32 2.90
CA ILE A 71 1.82 -20.93 2.88
C ILE A 71 0.29 -20.88 2.88
N TYR A 72 -0.27 -20.08 3.76
CA TYR A 72 -1.70 -19.78 3.79
C TYR A 72 -1.91 -18.32 3.41
N VAL A 73 -2.79 -18.06 2.46
CA VAL A 73 -3.10 -16.71 1.97
C VAL A 73 -4.58 -16.45 2.11
N LYS A 74 -4.96 -15.40 2.83
CA LYS A 74 -6.34 -14.91 2.89
C LYS A 74 -6.69 -14.24 1.57
N LEU A 75 -7.83 -14.56 0.99
CA LEU A 75 -8.32 -13.93 -0.23
C LEU A 75 -9.40 -12.88 0.10
N ARG A 76 -9.38 -11.80 -0.66
CA ARG A 76 -10.39 -10.75 -0.61
C ARG A 76 -11.47 -11.06 -1.63
N GLY A 77 -12.71 -11.06 -1.28
CA GLY A 77 -13.92 -11.10 -2.10
C GLY A 77 -13.82 -11.57 -3.57
N GLY A 78 -14.89 -11.95 -4.16
CA GLY A 78 -14.88 -12.49 -5.53
C GLY A 78 -14.75 -14.02 -5.57
N LYS A 79 -14.23 -14.56 -6.68
CA LYS A 79 -13.95 -16.01 -6.85
C LYS A 79 -12.53 -16.17 -7.39
N PRO A 80 -11.68 -17.03 -6.81
CA PRO A 80 -11.93 -17.80 -5.58
C PRO A 80 -11.97 -16.94 -4.32
N LYS A 81 -12.57 -17.42 -3.24
CA LYS A 81 -12.67 -16.76 -1.94
C LYS A 81 -12.24 -17.70 -0.81
N GLY A 82 -12.08 -17.16 0.39
CA GLY A 82 -11.64 -17.92 1.56
C GLY A 82 -10.14 -17.87 1.74
N ILE A 83 -9.52 -19.02 1.85
CA ILE A 83 -8.08 -19.19 2.05
C ILE A 83 -7.52 -20.10 0.96
N VAL A 84 -6.35 -19.79 0.45
CA VAL A 84 -5.58 -20.69 -0.40
C VAL A 84 -4.38 -21.21 0.38
N GLY A 85 -4.18 -22.52 0.37
CA GLY A 85 -2.99 -23.20 0.85
C GLY A 85 -2.06 -23.54 -0.31
N LEU A 86 -0.78 -23.20 -0.17
CA LEU A 86 0.27 -23.45 -1.15
C LEU A 86 1.32 -24.35 -0.53
N ARG A 87 1.79 -25.34 -1.27
CA ARG A 87 2.87 -26.25 -0.85
C ARG A 87 3.84 -26.51 -1.99
N ASP A 88 5.11 -26.28 -1.70
CA ASP A 88 6.25 -26.67 -2.51
C ASP A 88 6.73 -28.06 -2.03
N VAL A 89 6.46 -29.09 -2.83
CA VAL A 89 6.79 -30.49 -2.49
C VAL A 89 8.21 -30.84 -2.89
N ASN A 90 8.65 -30.34 -4.05
CA ASN A 90 9.93 -30.68 -4.67
C ASN A 90 11.07 -29.73 -4.24
N LYS A 91 10.74 -28.66 -3.48
CA LYS A 91 11.66 -27.64 -2.94
C LYS A 91 12.36 -26.81 -4.02
N ASP A 92 11.70 -26.58 -5.14
CA ASP A 92 12.20 -25.70 -6.21
C ASP A 92 11.81 -24.22 -6.00
N GLY A 93 11.09 -23.91 -4.94
CA GLY A 93 10.60 -22.58 -4.59
C GLY A 93 9.22 -22.26 -5.16
N LYS A 94 8.61 -23.16 -5.93
CA LYS A 94 7.31 -22.98 -6.55
C LYS A 94 6.27 -23.92 -5.95
N ALA A 95 5.03 -23.47 -5.86
CA ALA A 95 3.97 -24.30 -5.29
C ALA A 95 3.54 -25.40 -6.28
N ASP A 96 3.75 -26.67 -5.92
CA ASP A 96 3.22 -27.84 -6.64
C ASP A 96 1.74 -28.07 -6.33
N SER A 97 1.29 -27.63 -5.17
CA SER A 97 -0.11 -27.77 -4.71
C SER A 97 -0.69 -26.42 -4.38
N ILE A 98 -1.83 -26.10 -5.01
CA ILE A 98 -2.63 -24.90 -4.77
C ILE A 98 -4.04 -25.35 -4.46
N VAL A 99 -4.48 -25.18 -3.22
CA VAL A 99 -5.79 -25.70 -2.74
C VAL A 99 -6.56 -24.60 -2.04
N TYR A 100 -7.80 -24.39 -2.48
CA TYR A 100 -8.72 -23.41 -1.91
C TYR A 100 -9.64 -24.06 -0.90
N PHE A 101 -9.81 -23.43 0.25
CA PHE A 101 -10.68 -23.93 1.30
C PHE A 101 -11.28 -22.79 2.14
N GLY A 102 -12.29 -23.12 2.94
CA GLY A 102 -12.99 -22.15 3.76
C GLY A 102 -13.87 -21.21 2.93
N ASN A 103 -15.17 -21.36 3.02
CA ASN A 103 -16.14 -20.48 2.38
C ASN A 103 -16.64 -19.47 3.41
N TYR A 104 -15.72 -18.65 3.92
CA TYR A 104 -16.07 -17.58 4.86
C TYR A 104 -16.81 -16.51 4.08
N GLU A 105 -18.05 -16.25 4.44
CA GLU A 105 -18.81 -15.15 3.87
C GLU A 105 -18.23 -13.82 4.37
N ASP A 106 -17.20 -13.35 3.70
CA ASP A 106 -16.72 -11.99 3.84
C ASP A 106 -17.74 -11.04 3.19
N VAL A 107 -18.73 -10.66 3.97
CA VAL A 107 -19.62 -9.60 3.59
C VAL A 107 -18.80 -8.31 3.66
N GLY A 108 -18.28 -7.88 2.53
CA GLY A 108 -17.64 -6.59 2.40
C GLY A 108 -16.14 -6.54 2.21
N ASN A 109 -15.49 -7.47 1.58
CA ASN A 109 -14.14 -7.33 1.01
C ASN A 109 -12.99 -6.82 1.94
N TYR A 110 -13.16 -6.67 3.25
CA TYR A 110 -12.26 -5.87 4.07
C TYR A 110 -11.48 -6.66 5.14
N GLY A 111 -11.98 -7.79 5.64
CA GLY A 111 -11.27 -8.59 6.62
C GLY A 111 -10.00 -9.21 6.04
N THR A 112 -8.84 -8.80 6.51
CA THR A 112 -7.58 -9.13 5.86
C THR A 112 -6.55 -9.80 6.74
N GLY A 113 -6.69 -9.70 8.08
CA GLY A 113 -5.70 -10.20 9.02
C GLY A 113 -5.52 -11.71 8.95
N MET A 114 -4.27 -12.18 8.97
CA MET A 114 -3.90 -13.58 9.11
C MET A 114 -2.56 -13.68 9.82
N ARG A 115 -2.49 -14.56 10.84
CA ARG A 115 -1.25 -14.87 11.57
C ARG A 115 -1.29 -16.30 12.09
N LEU A 116 -0.14 -16.93 12.25
CA LEU A 116 0.00 -18.19 12.99
C LEU A 116 0.40 -17.91 14.44
N TYR A 117 -0.30 -18.52 15.38
CA TYR A 117 0.00 -18.34 16.79
C TYR A 117 -0.33 -19.60 17.61
N ARG A 118 0.64 -20.10 18.36
CA ARG A 118 0.49 -21.26 19.28
C ARG A 118 -0.25 -22.46 18.67
N GLY A 119 0.12 -22.83 17.44
CA GLY A 119 -0.42 -23.99 16.73
C GLY A 119 -1.81 -23.78 16.11
N TYR A 120 -2.25 -22.54 15.96
CA TYR A 120 -3.46 -22.15 15.26
C TYR A 120 -3.17 -21.15 14.16
N MET A 121 -3.94 -21.19 13.09
CA MET A 121 -4.07 -20.13 12.12
C MET A 121 -5.26 -19.24 12.53
N TYR A 122 -4.97 -17.97 12.81
CA TYR A 122 -5.98 -16.94 13.06
C TYR A 122 -6.18 -16.12 11.79
N PHE A 123 -7.44 -15.77 11.53
CA PHE A 123 -7.78 -14.89 10.42
C PHE A 123 -9.01 -14.04 10.74
N SER A 124 -9.08 -12.86 10.12
CA SER A 124 -10.22 -11.96 10.30
C SER A 124 -11.11 -11.91 9.08
N THR A 125 -12.40 -11.66 9.33
CA THR A 125 -13.38 -11.13 8.37
C THR A 125 -13.70 -9.68 8.72
N ALA A 126 -14.63 -9.05 8.01
CA ALA A 126 -15.08 -7.71 8.37
C ALA A 126 -15.72 -7.64 9.78
N GLY A 127 -16.39 -8.72 10.20
CA GLY A 127 -17.14 -8.78 11.47
C GLY A 127 -16.57 -9.72 12.51
N GLU A 128 -15.64 -10.60 12.17
CA GLU A 128 -15.22 -11.64 13.12
C GLU A 128 -13.72 -11.93 13.02
N VAL A 129 -13.19 -12.49 14.11
CA VAL A 129 -11.89 -13.15 14.14
C VAL A 129 -12.09 -14.61 14.48
N TYR A 130 -11.55 -15.47 13.63
CA TYR A 130 -11.59 -16.92 13.79
C TYR A 130 -10.20 -17.50 13.99
N ARG A 131 -10.15 -18.74 14.51
CA ARG A 131 -8.95 -19.56 14.44
C ARG A 131 -9.28 -20.98 14.02
N ILE A 132 -8.34 -21.63 13.34
CA ILE A 132 -8.37 -23.05 12.99
C ILE A 132 -7.11 -23.70 13.51
N LYS A 133 -7.22 -24.88 14.12
CA LYS A 133 -6.06 -25.63 14.59
C LYS A 133 -5.24 -26.12 13.41
N LEU A 134 -3.94 -25.87 13.45
CA LEU A 134 -2.99 -26.45 12.50
C LEU A 134 -2.81 -27.94 12.78
N GLU A 135 -2.88 -28.75 11.72
CA GLU A 135 -2.66 -30.19 11.82
C GLU A 135 -1.37 -30.56 11.09
N PRO A 136 -0.42 -31.25 11.77
CA PRO A 136 0.84 -31.62 11.16
C PRO A 136 0.66 -32.36 9.83
N GLY A 137 1.31 -31.88 8.77
CA GLY A 137 1.30 -32.48 7.44
C GLY A 137 0.05 -32.23 6.60
N LYS A 138 -1.02 -31.63 7.14
CA LYS A 138 -2.19 -31.23 6.37
C LYS A 138 -2.02 -29.81 5.81
N LEU A 139 -2.25 -29.65 4.51
CA LEU A 139 -2.33 -28.37 3.85
C LEU A 139 -3.75 -27.77 3.96
N VAL A 140 -4.77 -28.60 3.80
CA VAL A 140 -6.17 -28.20 3.98
C VAL A 140 -6.57 -28.40 5.44
N LEU A 141 -7.10 -27.35 6.06
CA LEU A 141 -7.57 -27.37 7.43
C LEU A 141 -9.08 -27.64 7.42
N ASP A 142 -9.47 -28.87 7.73
CA ASP A 142 -10.87 -29.35 7.65
C ASP A 142 -11.68 -29.07 8.93
N ALA A 143 -11.01 -28.66 10.01
CA ALA A 143 -11.68 -28.38 11.28
C ALA A 143 -12.58 -27.13 11.15
N GLU A 144 -13.73 -27.18 11.84
CA GLU A 144 -14.59 -26.00 11.92
C GLU A 144 -13.87 -24.85 12.62
N PRO A 145 -13.93 -23.63 12.06
CA PRO A 145 -13.31 -22.47 12.67
C PRO A 145 -13.92 -22.15 14.03
N GLU A 146 -13.09 -21.88 15.01
CA GLU A 146 -13.53 -21.37 16.31
C GLU A 146 -13.67 -19.85 16.26
N LEU A 147 -14.85 -19.32 16.60
CA LEU A 147 -15.09 -17.89 16.74
C LEU A 147 -14.37 -17.36 17.99
N ILE A 148 -13.49 -16.39 17.82
CA ILE A 148 -12.72 -15.78 18.91
C ILE A 148 -13.28 -14.41 19.28
N ILE A 149 -13.51 -13.54 18.29
CA ILE A 149 -14.05 -12.20 18.50
C ILE A 149 -15.16 -11.96 17.50
N LYS A 150 -16.27 -11.41 17.97
CA LYS A 150 -17.40 -10.98 17.15
C LYS A 150 -17.58 -9.46 17.25
N ASP A 151 -17.80 -8.83 16.10
CA ASP A 151 -18.10 -7.41 15.94
C ASP A 151 -19.37 -7.23 15.11
N ASP A 152 -20.36 -6.54 15.65
CA ASP A 152 -21.63 -6.26 14.98
C ASP A 152 -21.57 -4.93 14.19
N TYR A 153 -20.50 -4.74 13.44
CA TYR A 153 -20.24 -3.50 12.70
C TYR A 153 -21.37 -3.03 11.79
N LYS A 154 -22.23 -3.93 11.30
CA LYS A 154 -23.35 -3.59 10.42
C LYS A 154 -24.46 -2.79 11.10
N ASN A 155 -24.60 -2.97 12.41
CA ASN A 155 -25.58 -2.28 13.23
C ASN A 155 -24.97 -1.09 13.98
N ASP A 156 -23.72 -0.73 13.69
CA ASP A 156 -23.07 0.40 14.30
C ASP A 156 -23.74 1.72 13.87
N PRO A 157 -24.18 2.57 14.81
CA PRO A 157 -24.84 3.84 14.51
C PRO A 157 -23.95 4.86 13.80
N HIS A 158 -22.60 4.73 13.95
CA HIS A 158 -21.63 5.62 13.33
C HIS A 158 -21.23 5.20 11.90
N GLY A 159 -21.61 3.99 11.47
CA GLY A 159 -21.22 3.42 10.19
C GLY A 159 -19.94 2.55 10.25
N TYR A 160 -19.42 2.16 9.09
CA TYR A 160 -18.32 1.18 9.03
C TYR A 160 -17.43 1.35 7.78
N GLU A 161 -16.52 2.30 7.80
CA GLU A 161 -15.61 2.48 6.65
C GLU A 161 -14.30 1.69 6.77
N HIS A 162 -13.63 1.71 7.91
CA HIS A 162 -12.26 1.18 8.07
C HIS A 162 -12.25 -0.15 8.84
N ILE A 163 -12.81 -1.19 8.24
CA ILE A 163 -13.03 -2.51 8.85
C ILE A 163 -12.00 -3.58 8.41
N ALA A 164 -10.77 -3.19 8.13
CA ALA A 164 -9.72 -4.12 7.66
C ALA A 164 -9.38 -5.22 8.68
N LYS A 165 -9.47 -4.94 9.97
CA LYS A 165 -9.19 -5.86 11.11
C LYS A 165 -7.86 -6.61 11.00
N PRO A 166 -6.72 -5.92 10.89
CA PRO A 166 -5.42 -6.57 11.06
C PRO A 166 -5.31 -7.12 12.48
N ILE A 167 -4.56 -8.21 12.63
CA ILE A 167 -4.34 -8.87 13.92
C ILE A 167 -2.86 -9.12 14.16
N THR A 168 -2.44 -9.00 15.41
CA THR A 168 -1.13 -9.46 15.88
C THR A 168 -1.22 -9.97 17.30
N PHE A 169 -0.14 -10.59 17.81
CA PHE A 169 -0.13 -11.27 19.11
C PHE A 169 1.12 -10.89 19.88
N ASP A 170 0.99 -10.74 21.19
CA ASP A 170 2.12 -10.68 22.09
C ASP A 170 2.59 -12.07 22.54
N ASN A 171 3.65 -12.09 23.34
CA ASN A 171 4.17 -13.34 23.92
C ASN A 171 3.35 -13.87 25.09
N GLU A 172 2.45 -13.06 25.66
CA GLU A 172 1.68 -13.35 26.87
C GLU A 172 0.36 -14.08 26.59
N GLY A 173 -0.15 -13.97 25.37
CA GLY A 173 -1.38 -14.66 24.96
C GLY A 173 -2.50 -13.70 24.60
N HIS A 174 -2.18 -12.45 24.35
CA HIS A 174 -3.16 -11.48 23.89
C HIS A 174 -3.16 -11.37 22.37
N ILE A 175 -4.32 -11.06 21.82
CA ILE A 175 -4.52 -10.64 20.44
C ILE A 175 -4.88 -9.16 20.40
N TYR A 176 -4.28 -8.44 19.49
CA TYR A 176 -4.54 -7.02 19.23
C TYR A 176 -5.29 -6.87 17.93
N LEU A 177 -6.32 -6.04 17.95
CA LEU A 177 -7.25 -5.83 16.84
C LEU A 177 -7.58 -4.37 16.71
N GLN A 178 -7.65 -3.85 15.48
CA GLN A 178 -8.16 -2.51 15.24
C GLN A 178 -9.68 -2.51 15.11
N TYR A 179 -10.32 -1.53 15.73
CA TYR A 179 -11.65 -1.02 15.38
C TYR A 179 -11.44 0.34 14.71
N GLY A 180 -11.47 0.34 13.38
CA GLY A 180 -11.17 1.53 12.58
C GLY A 180 -12.27 2.57 12.66
N ALA A 181 -11.94 3.80 12.27
CA ALA A 181 -12.89 4.90 12.29
C ALA A 181 -14.07 4.66 11.33
N PRO A 182 -15.31 4.92 11.73
CA PRO A 182 -16.49 4.84 10.86
C PRO A 182 -16.47 5.86 9.72
N GLY A 183 -15.81 6.99 9.95
CA GLY A 183 -15.68 8.08 9.00
C GLY A 183 -14.23 8.52 8.79
N ASP A 184 -14.08 9.69 8.20
CA ASP A 184 -12.77 10.23 7.85
C ASP A 184 -12.17 11.08 8.99
N VAL A 185 -13.00 11.95 9.58
CA VAL A 185 -12.60 12.91 10.64
C VAL A 185 -13.72 13.16 11.65
N CYS A 186 -14.55 12.16 11.96
CA CYS A 186 -15.61 12.26 12.98
C CYS A 186 -16.53 13.48 12.74
N GLN A 187 -17.16 13.53 11.58
CA GLN A 187 -18.17 14.53 11.22
C GLN A 187 -19.56 13.91 11.31
N VAL A 188 -20.58 14.64 11.74
CA VAL A 188 -21.98 14.17 11.72
C VAL A 188 -22.40 13.77 10.29
N LEU A 189 -22.03 14.57 9.31
CA LEU A 189 -22.19 14.24 7.88
C LEU A 189 -20.79 13.96 7.31
N ASN A 190 -20.43 12.69 7.29
CA ASN A 190 -19.10 12.25 6.85
C ASN A 190 -18.78 12.75 5.42
N ARG A 191 -17.58 13.32 5.28
CA ARG A 191 -17.02 13.78 3.99
C ARG A 191 -17.77 14.92 3.30
N ILE A 192 -18.52 15.72 4.04
CA ILE A 192 -19.17 16.93 3.50
C ILE A 192 -18.24 18.14 3.67
N PRO A 193 -17.91 18.87 2.58
CA PRO A 193 -17.10 20.09 2.68
C PRO A 193 -17.76 21.15 3.56
N GLY A 194 -16.96 21.72 4.49
CA GLY A 194 -17.44 22.75 5.41
C GLY A 194 -18.23 22.24 6.62
N GLU A 195 -18.55 20.96 6.70
CA GLU A 195 -19.12 20.35 7.90
C GLU A 195 -18.06 20.31 9.00
N PRO A 196 -18.33 20.83 10.22
CA PRO A 196 -17.38 20.76 11.33
C PRO A 196 -17.22 19.32 11.84
N GLY A 197 -16.09 19.06 12.47
CA GLY A 197 -15.87 17.84 13.24
C GLY A 197 -16.69 17.86 14.54
N GLU A 198 -17.07 16.69 15.03
CA GLU A 198 -17.73 16.55 16.33
C GLU A 198 -16.70 16.69 17.48
N PHE A 199 -17.02 17.57 18.45
CA PHE A 199 -16.13 17.78 19.60
C PHE A 199 -16.91 17.82 20.92
N PRO A 200 -16.63 16.90 21.89
CA PRO A 200 -15.76 15.72 21.73
C PRO A 200 -16.32 14.69 20.74
N CYS A 201 -15.43 13.95 20.07
CA CYS A 201 -15.81 12.93 19.09
C CYS A 201 -16.37 11.69 19.80
N SER A 202 -17.64 11.36 19.54
CA SER A 202 -18.31 10.19 20.12
C SER A 202 -17.77 8.85 19.56
N GLU A 203 -17.25 8.84 18.33
CA GLU A 203 -16.69 7.63 17.72
C GLU A 203 -15.49 7.05 18.50
N LEU A 204 -14.76 7.87 19.25
CA LEU A 204 -13.57 7.42 20.01
C LEU A 204 -13.88 6.46 21.17
N GLU A 205 -15.14 6.30 21.56
CA GLU A 205 -15.51 5.35 22.61
C GLU A 205 -15.30 3.90 22.17
N GLU A 206 -15.64 3.56 20.91
CA GLU A 206 -15.58 2.19 20.37
C GLU A 206 -14.78 2.07 19.07
N HIS A 207 -14.29 3.18 18.51
CA HIS A 207 -13.60 3.25 17.22
C HIS A 207 -12.33 4.08 17.24
N GLY A 208 -11.63 4.08 16.10
CA GLY A 208 -10.42 4.88 15.93
C GLY A 208 -9.29 4.47 16.88
N GLY A 209 -9.13 3.17 17.14
CA GLY A 209 -8.14 2.68 18.08
C GLY A 209 -7.81 1.20 17.94
N ILE A 210 -7.03 0.72 18.91
CA ILE A 210 -6.60 -0.68 19.04
C ILE A 210 -7.11 -1.24 20.35
N TRP A 211 -7.67 -2.45 20.30
CA TRP A 211 -8.13 -3.21 21.48
C TRP A 211 -7.37 -4.50 21.65
N GLN A 212 -7.16 -4.85 22.90
CA GLN A 212 -6.52 -6.08 23.34
C GLN A 212 -7.59 -7.07 23.84
N PHE A 213 -7.45 -8.35 23.45
CA PHE A 213 -8.31 -9.46 23.90
C PHE A 213 -7.45 -10.66 24.28
N ASP A 214 -8.08 -11.68 24.90
CA ASP A 214 -7.44 -12.97 25.14
C ASP A 214 -7.49 -13.83 23.87
N ALA A 215 -6.33 -14.24 23.36
CA ALA A 215 -6.25 -15.05 22.14
C ALA A 215 -6.87 -16.45 22.27
N SER A 216 -7.04 -16.97 23.48
CA SER A 216 -7.57 -18.31 23.73
C SER A 216 -9.07 -18.34 23.99
N LYS A 217 -9.67 -17.24 24.44
CA LYS A 217 -11.07 -17.13 24.81
C LYS A 217 -11.95 -17.01 23.57
N LYS A 218 -13.05 -17.78 23.53
CA LYS A 218 -14.03 -17.76 22.44
C LYS A 218 -15.16 -16.76 22.71
N ASP A 219 -15.84 -16.38 21.63
CA ASP A 219 -17.09 -15.61 21.64
C ASP A 219 -16.97 -14.27 22.37
N GLN A 220 -15.79 -13.62 22.27
CA GLN A 220 -15.55 -12.31 22.86
C GLN A 220 -16.23 -11.20 22.06
N THR A 221 -16.60 -10.13 22.74
CA THR A 221 -17.12 -8.90 22.13
C THR A 221 -16.38 -7.69 22.66
N LEU A 222 -16.38 -6.58 21.87
CA LEU A 222 -15.73 -5.33 22.26
C LEU A 222 -16.18 -4.87 23.64
N GLN A 223 -17.49 -4.77 23.86
CA GLN A 223 -18.10 -4.18 25.06
C GLN A 223 -17.87 -5.00 26.33
N LYS A 224 -17.67 -6.33 26.23
CA LYS A 224 -17.51 -7.21 27.40
C LYS A 224 -16.06 -7.55 27.71
N ASP A 225 -15.25 -7.68 26.66
CA ASP A 225 -13.96 -8.36 26.75
C ASP A 225 -12.81 -7.49 26.24
N GLY A 226 -13.13 -6.47 25.43
CA GLY A 226 -12.14 -5.58 24.84
C GLY A 226 -11.51 -4.64 25.87
N ILE A 227 -10.18 -4.60 25.88
CA ILE A 227 -9.41 -3.61 26.64
C ILE A 227 -8.93 -2.57 25.64
N HIS A 228 -9.38 -1.32 25.78
CA HIS A 228 -8.92 -0.21 24.97
C HIS A 228 -7.42 0.00 25.19
N TYR A 229 -6.61 -0.38 24.19
CA TYR A 229 -5.16 -0.38 24.30
C TYR A 229 -4.55 0.96 23.85
N ALA A 230 -5.00 1.48 22.70
CA ALA A 230 -4.59 2.80 22.18
C ALA A 230 -5.73 3.43 21.39
N THR A 231 -5.76 4.77 21.32
CA THR A 231 -6.82 5.54 20.68
C THR A 231 -6.27 6.57 19.69
N GLY A 232 -7.14 7.25 18.96
CA GLY A 232 -6.75 8.32 18.04
C GLY A 232 -6.08 7.82 16.75
N ILE A 233 -6.45 6.62 16.27
CA ILE A 233 -5.86 5.96 15.11
C ILE A 233 -6.96 5.61 14.11
N ARG A 234 -7.00 6.32 12.97
CA ARG A 234 -8.09 6.23 11.98
C ARG A 234 -8.21 4.84 11.34
N SER A 235 -7.16 4.39 10.69
CA SER A 235 -7.18 3.19 9.85
C SER A 235 -5.83 2.48 9.83
N ILE A 236 -5.84 1.22 10.22
CA ILE A 236 -4.69 0.32 10.18
C ILE A 236 -5.01 -0.85 9.25
N VAL A 237 -4.03 -1.24 8.43
CA VAL A 237 -4.07 -2.50 7.68
C VAL A 237 -2.92 -3.43 8.09
N GLY A 238 -1.80 -2.87 8.57
CA GLY A 238 -0.62 -3.61 9.03
C GLY A 238 -0.29 -3.33 10.49
N MET A 239 -0.12 -4.39 11.28
CA MET A 239 0.38 -4.38 12.67
C MET A 239 1.33 -5.55 12.89
N ASP A 240 2.36 -5.33 13.69
CA ASP A 240 3.25 -6.38 14.13
C ASP A 240 3.70 -6.17 15.59
N TRP A 241 3.91 -7.27 16.29
CA TRP A 241 4.49 -7.28 17.63
C TRP A 241 5.97 -7.56 17.52
N ASN A 242 6.80 -6.56 17.76
CA ASN A 242 8.24 -6.75 17.75
C ASN A 242 8.68 -7.53 19.00
N THR A 243 9.07 -8.77 18.81
CA THR A 243 9.52 -9.65 19.89
C THR A 243 10.86 -9.24 20.49
N ALA A 244 11.65 -8.41 19.78
CA ALA A 244 12.97 -7.97 20.25
C ALA A 244 12.89 -6.94 21.37
N ASP A 245 11.87 -6.07 21.36
CA ASP A 245 11.63 -5.05 22.39
C ASP A 245 10.27 -5.20 23.08
N ASN A 246 9.53 -6.28 22.75
CA ASN A 246 8.24 -6.64 23.32
C ASN A 246 7.20 -5.50 23.22
N THR A 247 7.08 -4.91 22.05
CA THR A 247 6.23 -3.73 21.80
C THR A 247 5.41 -3.88 20.52
N LEU A 248 4.20 -3.29 20.52
CA LEU A 248 3.32 -3.21 19.35
C LEU A 248 3.76 -2.07 18.41
N TYR A 249 3.80 -2.38 17.13
CA TYR A 249 4.03 -1.40 16.07
C TYR A 249 2.93 -1.47 15.01
N THR A 250 2.64 -0.33 14.39
CA THR A 250 1.62 -0.26 13.34
C THR A 250 1.96 0.80 12.30
N VAL A 251 1.37 0.62 11.12
CA VAL A 251 1.39 1.60 10.04
C VAL A 251 -0.04 2.10 9.77
N VAL A 252 -0.22 3.40 9.69
CA VAL A 252 -1.53 4.07 9.69
C VAL A 252 -1.76 4.78 8.38
N HIS A 253 -2.94 4.59 7.80
CA HIS A 253 -3.38 5.35 6.63
C HIS A 253 -3.89 6.74 7.04
N GLY A 254 -3.35 7.78 6.40
CA GLY A 254 -3.83 9.14 6.52
C GLY A 254 -5.26 9.30 5.98
N ARG A 255 -5.89 10.43 6.28
CA ARG A 255 -7.20 10.79 5.71
C ARG A 255 -7.09 11.18 4.24
N ASP A 256 -8.22 11.21 3.55
CA ASP A 256 -8.29 11.52 2.13
C ASP A 256 -8.76 12.95 1.83
N ASP A 257 -8.49 13.42 0.60
CA ASP A 257 -9.16 14.56 -0.03
C ASP A 257 -9.04 15.93 0.68
N LEU A 258 -7.89 16.27 1.27
CA LEU A 258 -7.71 17.56 1.96
C LEU A 258 -8.09 18.76 1.08
N ALA A 259 -7.52 18.87 -0.14
CA ALA A 259 -7.81 19.99 -1.04
C ALA A 259 -9.24 19.97 -1.57
N ARG A 260 -9.82 18.80 -1.84
CA ARG A 260 -11.20 18.71 -2.35
C ARG A 260 -12.21 19.21 -1.34
N ARG A 261 -11.96 18.98 -0.05
CA ARG A 261 -12.88 19.38 1.04
C ARG A 261 -12.56 20.74 1.60
N ASN A 262 -11.31 21.15 1.56
CA ASN A 262 -10.80 22.38 2.13
C ASN A 262 -9.95 23.15 1.11
N PRO A 263 -10.54 23.54 -0.07
CA PRO A 263 -9.77 24.10 -1.19
C PRO A 263 -9.19 25.49 -0.91
N LEU A 264 -9.66 26.17 0.14
CA LEU A 264 -9.12 27.47 0.57
C LEU A 264 -7.85 27.32 1.47
N GLN A 265 -7.67 26.15 2.09
CA GLN A 265 -6.58 25.89 3.02
C GLN A 265 -5.48 25.02 2.41
N TYR A 266 -5.81 24.16 1.46
CA TYR A 266 -4.88 23.18 0.90
C TYR A 266 -4.82 23.25 -0.62
N SER A 267 -3.62 23.27 -1.15
CA SER A 267 -3.34 23.07 -2.56
C SER A 267 -3.49 21.59 -2.95
N LYS A 268 -3.58 21.31 -4.25
CA LYS A 268 -3.56 19.92 -4.77
C LYS A 268 -2.25 19.21 -4.42
N TRP A 269 -1.13 19.94 -4.41
CA TRP A 269 0.17 19.40 -4.02
C TRP A 269 0.17 18.98 -2.54
N GLU A 270 -0.25 19.86 -1.64
CA GLU A 270 -0.39 19.52 -0.23
C GLU A 270 -1.31 18.31 -0.02
N SER A 271 -2.44 18.27 -0.73
CA SER A 271 -3.35 17.11 -0.67
C SER A 271 -2.74 15.81 -1.22
N ALA A 272 -1.74 15.91 -2.11
CA ALA A 272 -1.06 14.73 -2.66
C ALA A 272 0.01 14.16 -1.73
N ILE A 273 0.53 14.95 -0.78
CA ILE A 273 1.58 14.54 0.13
C ILE A 273 1.15 14.47 1.61
N PHE A 274 -0.02 15.04 1.94
CA PHE A 274 -0.61 15.05 3.27
C PHE A 274 -1.97 14.35 3.32
N PRO A 275 -2.34 13.88 4.52
CA PRO A 275 -1.52 13.64 5.72
C PRO A 275 -0.47 12.56 5.50
N SER A 276 0.53 12.53 6.38
CA SER A 276 1.50 11.43 6.39
C SER A 276 0.82 10.08 6.60
N GLU A 277 1.37 9.07 5.95
CA GLU A 277 1.24 7.70 6.43
C GLU A 277 2.17 7.54 7.63
N GLU A 278 1.66 7.08 8.76
CA GLU A 278 2.41 7.10 10.01
C GLU A 278 2.93 5.72 10.40
N PHE A 279 4.22 5.61 10.73
CA PHE A 279 4.79 4.45 11.39
C PHE A 279 4.87 4.71 12.89
N LEU A 280 4.05 4.03 13.67
CA LEU A 280 3.89 4.25 15.10
C LEU A 280 4.44 3.09 15.93
N ARG A 281 5.10 3.43 17.04
CA ARG A 281 5.31 2.56 18.19
C ARG A 281 4.18 2.81 19.18
N ILE A 282 3.50 1.76 19.63
CA ILE A 282 2.28 1.88 20.44
C ILE A 282 2.47 1.24 21.80
N ASN A 283 2.24 2.02 22.85
CA ASN A 283 2.14 1.53 24.22
C ASN A 283 0.70 1.64 24.73
N LYS A 284 0.39 0.92 25.80
CA LYS A 284 -0.94 0.97 26.40
C LYS A 284 -1.23 2.39 26.92
N GLY A 285 -2.37 2.94 26.48
CA GLY A 285 -2.82 4.28 26.84
C GLY A 285 -2.40 5.38 25.87
N ASP A 286 -1.65 5.05 24.81
CA ASP A 286 -1.24 6.01 23.79
C ASP A 286 -2.43 6.56 23.00
N ASN A 287 -2.31 7.83 22.58
CA ASN A 287 -3.26 8.52 21.71
C ASN A 287 -2.52 9.17 20.54
N ALA A 288 -2.88 8.80 19.31
CA ALA A 288 -2.25 9.32 18.10
C ALA A 288 -2.92 10.58 17.51
N GLY A 289 -4.00 11.10 18.14
CA GLY A 289 -4.55 12.42 17.85
C GLY A 289 -5.70 12.48 16.84
N TRP A 290 -6.00 11.40 16.10
CA TRP A 290 -7.22 11.37 15.27
C TRP A 290 -8.47 11.49 16.19
N PRO A 291 -9.53 12.18 15.79
CA PRO A 291 -9.76 12.88 14.53
C PRO A 291 -9.25 14.31 14.51
N TYR A 292 -8.76 14.83 15.62
CA TYR A 292 -8.45 16.25 15.78
C TYR A 292 -7.21 16.67 15.02
N PHE A 293 -6.18 15.82 15.01
CA PHE A 293 -4.87 16.10 14.41
C PHE A 293 -4.47 15.05 13.39
N TYR A 294 -3.70 15.48 12.40
CA TYR A 294 -2.93 14.62 11.51
C TYR A 294 -1.43 14.97 11.61
N TYR A 295 -0.56 14.06 11.19
CA TYR A 295 0.87 14.34 11.17
C TYR A 295 1.31 14.92 9.81
N ASP A 296 2.11 15.99 9.86
CA ASP A 296 2.73 16.66 8.73
C ASP A 296 4.24 16.35 8.76
N GLN A 297 4.70 15.49 7.84
CA GLN A 297 6.10 15.06 7.78
C GLN A 297 7.05 16.19 7.34
N VAL A 298 6.57 17.21 6.65
CA VAL A 298 7.40 18.34 6.21
C VAL A 298 7.67 19.28 7.37
N ARG A 299 6.65 19.53 8.22
CA ARG A 299 6.78 20.36 9.43
C ARG A 299 7.27 19.58 10.64
N GLY A 300 7.26 18.26 10.59
CA GLY A 300 7.66 17.38 11.69
C GLY A 300 6.76 17.49 12.93
N LYS A 301 5.47 17.75 12.73
CA LYS A 301 4.51 17.95 13.85
C LYS A 301 3.09 17.54 13.48
N ARG A 302 2.26 17.34 14.50
CA ARG A 302 0.81 17.22 14.34
C ARG A 302 0.18 18.57 14.05
N VAL A 303 -0.72 18.62 13.08
CA VAL A 303 -1.46 19.78 12.62
C VAL A 303 -2.94 19.54 12.86
N LEU A 304 -3.65 20.57 13.35
CA LEU A 304 -5.09 20.52 13.59
C LEU A 304 -5.84 20.29 12.25
N ASN A 305 -6.75 19.34 12.23
CA ASN A 305 -7.61 19.14 11.07
C ASN A 305 -8.52 20.35 10.85
N PRO A 306 -8.73 20.81 9.61
CA PRO A 306 -9.49 22.02 9.30
C PRO A 306 -10.94 21.99 9.80
N GLU A 307 -11.54 20.82 9.94
CA GLU A 307 -12.88 20.62 10.47
C GLU A 307 -13.01 20.98 11.97
N TYR A 308 -11.89 21.15 12.65
CA TYR A 308 -11.82 21.49 14.08
C TYR A 308 -11.37 22.94 14.35
N LEU A 309 -11.11 23.71 13.30
CA LEU A 309 -10.79 25.12 13.43
C LEU A 309 -11.95 25.90 14.07
N GLY A 310 -11.61 26.71 15.09
CA GLY A 310 -12.62 27.53 15.80
C GLY A 310 -13.44 26.80 16.86
N LEU A 311 -13.21 25.50 17.08
CA LEU A 311 -13.88 24.72 18.15
C LEU A 311 -13.19 24.79 19.51
N GLY A 312 -12.19 25.68 19.66
CA GLY A 312 -11.48 25.89 20.92
C GLY A 312 -10.36 24.88 21.19
N ILE A 313 -9.94 24.10 20.19
CA ILE A 313 -8.78 23.23 20.26
C ILE A 313 -7.55 24.04 19.88
N GLU A 314 -6.55 24.07 20.75
CA GLU A 314 -5.29 24.78 20.51
C GLU A 314 -4.39 23.93 19.59
N GLU A 315 -3.80 24.54 18.55
CA GLU A 315 -2.87 23.85 17.64
C GLU A 315 -1.67 23.25 18.38
N GLU A 316 -1.19 23.93 19.42
CA GLU A 316 -0.07 23.49 20.25
C GLU A 316 -0.35 22.21 21.03
N SER A 317 -1.63 21.83 21.24
CA SER A 317 -1.99 20.57 21.89
C SER A 317 -1.67 19.34 21.03
N GLY A 318 -1.36 19.50 19.74
CA GLY A 318 -0.86 18.43 18.89
C GLY A 318 0.40 17.73 19.43
N LYS A 319 1.21 18.41 20.24
CA LYS A 319 2.39 17.83 20.92
C LYS A 319 2.05 16.84 22.04
N ASP A 320 0.82 16.87 22.57
CA ASP A 320 0.38 16.01 23.68
C ASP A 320 0.03 14.61 23.20
N TYR A 321 -0.06 14.41 21.88
CA TYR A 321 -0.27 13.12 21.24
C TYR A 321 1.06 12.47 20.85
N ILE A 322 1.08 11.13 20.76
CA ILE A 322 2.29 10.43 20.31
C ILE A 322 2.68 10.87 18.89
N GLN A 323 3.98 11.01 18.67
CA GLN A 323 4.54 11.32 17.37
C GLN A 323 4.94 10.03 16.64
N PRO A 324 4.85 9.95 15.31
CA PRO A 324 5.33 8.78 14.59
C PRO A 324 6.85 8.67 14.65
N LEU A 325 7.35 7.44 14.59
CA LEU A 325 8.77 7.17 14.36
C LEU A 325 9.22 7.70 13.01
N ILE A 326 8.35 7.52 12.00
CA ILE A 326 8.52 8.04 10.64
C ILE A 326 7.14 8.46 10.12
N GLY A 327 7.07 9.66 9.54
CA GLY A 327 5.97 10.09 8.68
C GLY A 327 6.36 9.93 7.22
N PHE A 328 5.73 9.00 6.52
CA PHE A 328 5.91 8.85 5.08
C PHE A 328 4.98 9.81 4.31
N PRO A 329 5.29 10.13 3.04
CA PRO A 329 4.37 10.90 2.20
C PRO A 329 2.98 10.26 2.14
N GLY A 330 1.96 11.09 2.06
CA GLY A 330 0.57 10.66 2.00
C GLY A 330 0.27 9.76 0.79
N HIS A 331 -0.74 8.91 0.96
CA HIS A 331 -1.30 8.05 -0.08
C HIS A 331 -0.40 6.90 -0.59
N TRP A 332 0.65 6.56 0.14
CA TRP A 332 1.41 5.35 -0.12
C TRP A 332 0.68 4.08 0.34
N ALA A 333 -0.29 4.22 1.25
CA ALA A 333 -1.15 3.16 1.79
C ALA A 333 -0.36 1.94 2.32
N PRO A 334 0.29 2.05 3.48
CA PRO A 334 1.04 0.95 4.08
C PRO A 334 0.09 -0.16 4.57
N ASN A 335 0.13 -1.32 3.95
CA ASN A 335 -0.83 -2.41 4.19
C ASN A 335 -0.31 -3.53 5.09
N ASP A 336 1.00 -3.67 5.24
CA ASP A 336 1.56 -4.61 6.22
C ASP A 336 2.91 -4.12 6.74
N ILE A 337 3.28 -4.62 7.91
CA ILE A 337 4.58 -4.42 8.55
C ILE A 337 5.05 -5.75 9.13
N LEU A 338 6.34 -6.02 9.03
CA LEU A 338 6.98 -7.22 9.58
C LEU A 338 8.35 -6.88 10.13
N PHE A 339 8.59 -7.16 11.42
CA PHE A 339 9.92 -7.13 12.01
C PHE A 339 10.69 -8.40 11.67
N TYR A 340 11.83 -8.24 11.03
CA TYR A 340 12.63 -9.37 10.57
C TYR A 340 13.48 -9.95 11.69
N THR A 341 13.15 -11.15 12.12
CA THR A 341 13.87 -11.90 13.18
C THR A 341 14.67 -13.08 12.63
N GLY A 342 14.63 -13.30 11.30
CA GLY A 342 15.33 -14.39 10.63
C GLY A 342 16.85 -14.18 10.60
N ASP A 343 17.55 -15.28 10.30
CA ASP A 343 19.02 -15.30 10.16
C ASP A 343 19.46 -15.51 8.70
N GLN A 344 18.53 -15.54 7.73
CA GLN A 344 18.90 -15.73 6.33
C GLN A 344 19.50 -14.48 5.69
N PHE A 345 18.93 -13.31 5.98
CA PHE A 345 19.39 -12.03 5.45
C PHE A 345 20.65 -11.53 6.17
N PRO A 346 21.40 -10.57 5.60
CA PRO A 346 22.49 -9.89 6.28
C PRO A 346 22.05 -9.25 7.62
N ASP A 347 23.00 -9.09 8.55
CA ASP A 347 22.74 -8.49 9.87
C ASP A 347 22.15 -7.08 9.78
N HIS A 348 22.36 -6.39 8.69
CA HIS A 348 21.74 -5.10 8.35
C HIS A 348 20.20 -5.12 8.49
N TYR A 349 19.58 -6.25 8.13
CA TYR A 349 18.11 -6.40 8.18
C TYR A 349 17.58 -6.94 9.51
N LYS A 350 18.47 -7.41 10.38
CA LYS A 350 18.03 -8.06 11.62
C LYS A 350 17.36 -7.07 12.57
N ASN A 351 16.19 -7.46 13.08
CA ASN A 351 15.33 -6.66 13.95
C ASN A 351 14.83 -5.33 13.33
N GLY A 352 15.04 -5.10 12.04
CA GLY A 352 14.43 -3.99 11.31
C GLY A 352 13.03 -4.32 10.80
N ALA A 353 12.31 -3.32 10.34
CA ALA A 353 10.94 -3.42 9.89
C ALA A 353 10.84 -3.34 8.35
N PHE A 354 10.25 -4.34 7.72
CA PHE A 354 9.76 -4.26 6.34
C PHE A 354 8.34 -3.69 6.35
N ILE A 355 8.02 -2.81 5.39
CA ILE A 355 6.70 -2.18 5.23
C ILE A 355 6.27 -2.33 3.77
N ALA A 356 5.07 -2.87 3.55
CA ALA A 356 4.48 -3.02 2.21
C ALA A 356 3.57 -1.83 1.89
N PHE A 357 3.94 -1.01 0.90
CA PHE A 357 3.14 0.11 0.42
C PHE A 357 2.30 -0.30 -0.78
N HIS A 358 0.99 -0.33 -0.59
CA HIS A 358 0.02 -0.83 -1.56
C HIS A 358 -0.36 0.20 -2.64
N GLY A 359 -0.15 1.48 -2.37
CA GLY A 359 -0.60 2.57 -3.22
C GLY A 359 -2.09 2.89 -3.11
N SER A 360 -2.44 4.15 -3.36
CA SER A 360 -3.79 4.70 -3.23
C SER A 360 -4.19 5.50 -4.48
N THR A 361 -5.43 6.00 -4.53
CA THR A 361 -5.99 6.76 -5.66
C THR A 361 -5.94 8.27 -5.48
N ASN A 362 -5.47 8.78 -4.34
CA ASN A 362 -5.80 10.14 -3.88
C ASN A 362 -4.70 11.18 -4.14
N ARG A 363 -3.75 10.89 -5.04
CA ARG A 363 -2.67 11.85 -5.39
C ARG A 363 -2.96 12.70 -6.64
N ALA A 364 -4.02 12.42 -7.37
CA ALA A 364 -4.32 13.19 -8.59
C ALA A 364 -4.40 14.72 -8.29
N PRO A 365 -3.80 15.57 -9.14
CA PRO A 365 -3.29 15.30 -10.50
C PRO A 365 -1.87 14.70 -10.58
N TYR A 366 -1.20 14.50 -9.46
CA TYR A 366 0.15 13.93 -9.42
C TYR A 366 0.13 12.41 -9.63
N PRO A 367 1.26 11.80 -10.05
CA PRO A 367 1.37 10.35 -10.16
C PRO A 367 0.98 9.65 -8.86
N GLN A 368 0.29 8.52 -8.99
CA GLN A 368 -0.01 7.66 -7.85
C GLN A 368 1.28 7.11 -7.26
N ALA A 369 1.29 6.84 -5.96
CA ALA A 369 2.51 6.46 -5.24
C ALA A 369 2.30 5.33 -4.23
N GLY A 370 3.40 4.81 -3.71
CA GLY A 370 3.51 3.55 -3.02
C GLY A 370 4.01 2.48 -3.99
N TYR A 371 3.47 1.26 -3.94
CA TYR A 371 3.78 0.13 -4.83
C TYR A 371 5.20 -0.41 -4.68
N PHE A 372 5.77 -0.39 -3.48
CA PHE A 372 7.09 -0.93 -3.17
C PHE A 372 7.14 -1.46 -1.74
N ILE A 373 8.22 -2.17 -1.42
CA ILE A 373 8.53 -2.59 -0.06
C ILE A 373 9.66 -1.72 0.47
N ALA A 374 9.42 -1.03 1.58
CA ALA A 374 10.46 -0.34 2.31
C ALA A 374 11.09 -1.21 3.39
N PHE A 375 12.30 -0.86 3.80
CA PHE A 375 12.95 -1.36 4.99
C PHE A 375 13.36 -0.19 5.90
N VAL A 376 13.11 -0.33 7.19
CA VAL A 376 13.56 0.63 8.21
C VAL A 376 14.52 -0.09 9.14
N PRO A 377 15.81 0.31 9.18
CA PRO A 377 16.77 -0.26 10.11
C PRO A 377 16.45 0.15 11.54
N PHE A 378 16.56 -0.79 12.48
CA PHE A 378 16.23 -0.58 13.89
C PHE A 378 17.39 -0.91 14.81
N LYS A 379 17.48 -0.17 15.88
CA LYS A 379 18.36 -0.45 17.02
C LYS A 379 17.67 0.00 18.30
N ASP A 380 17.66 -0.86 19.31
CA ASP A 380 17.11 -0.57 20.63
C ASP A 380 15.65 -0.01 20.59
N GLY A 381 14.80 -0.58 19.70
CA GLY A 381 13.40 -0.20 19.55
C GLY A 381 13.16 1.15 18.86
N GLN A 382 14.16 1.70 18.18
CA GLN A 382 14.07 2.95 17.43
C GLN A 382 14.68 2.79 16.02
N PRO A 383 14.18 3.54 15.02
CA PRO A 383 14.87 3.65 13.74
C PRO A 383 16.32 4.09 13.94
N SER A 384 17.25 3.41 13.30
CA SER A 384 18.69 3.67 13.42
C SER A 384 19.33 4.26 12.16
N GLY A 385 18.51 4.53 11.14
CA GLY A 385 18.89 5.13 9.87
C GLY A 385 17.66 5.57 9.08
N GLU A 386 17.91 6.13 7.90
CA GLU A 386 16.86 6.43 6.93
C GLU A 386 16.20 5.14 6.45
N TRP A 387 14.94 5.23 6.03
CA TRP A 387 14.26 4.12 5.38
C TRP A 387 14.89 3.86 3.99
N GLU A 388 14.85 2.63 3.54
CA GLU A 388 15.45 2.13 2.32
C GLU A 388 14.38 1.51 1.41
N VAL A 389 14.58 1.57 0.09
CA VAL A 389 13.79 0.76 -0.85
C VAL A 389 14.36 -0.66 -0.82
N PHE A 390 13.55 -1.64 -0.39
CA PHE A 390 13.97 -3.04 -0.37
C PHE A 390 13.56 -3.79 -1.63
N ALA A 391 12.30 -3.66 -2.07
CA ALA A 391 11.85 -4.27 -3.32
C ALA A 391 10.91 -3.33 -4.07
N ASP A 392 11.15 -3.20 -5.37
CA ASP A 392 10.34 -2.42 -6.29
C ASP A 392 10.20 -3.17 -7.64
N GLY A 393 9.54 -2.55 -8.64
CA GLY A 393 9.24 -3.18 -9.92
C GLY A 393 7.79 -3.64 -10.06
N PHE A 394 6.96 -3.41 -9.06
CA PHE A 394 5.54 -3.82 -9.08
C PHE A 394 4.71 -3.12 -10.15
N ILE A 395 5.07 -1.88 -10.51
CA ILE A 395 4.34 -1.08 -11.51
C ILE A 395 5.22 -0.60 -12.67
N GLY A 396 6.51 -0.98 -12.69
CA GLY A 396 7.48 -0.44 -13.63
C GLY A 396 7.99 0.96 -13.24
N ASP A 397 8.62 1.66 -14.17
CA ASP A 397 9.32 2.93 -13.91
C ASP A 397 8.52 4.16 -14.35
N GLU A 398 7.48 3.97 -15.16
CA GLU A 398 6.68 5.07 -15.69
C GLU A 398 5.67 5.60 -14.66
N PRO A 399 5.33 6.90 -14.72
CA PRO A 399 4.31 7.48 -13.86
C PRO A 399 2.95 6.79 -14.01
N LEU A 400 2.32 6.43 -12.89
CA LEU A 400 1.01 5.81 -12.85
C LEU A 400 -0.08 6.86 -12.62
N ALA A 401 -1.00 7.03 -13.58
CA ALA A 401 -2.10 7.98 -13.47
C ALA A 401 -3.27 7.44 -12.65
N ASN A 402 -3.62 6.18 -12.88
CA ASN A 402 -4.77 5.56 -12.24
C ASN A 402 -4.34 4.27 -11.53
N VAL A 403 -4.81 4.07 -10.30
CA VAL A 403 -4.53 2.87 -9.51
C VAL A 403 -4.99 1.58 -10.18
N SER A 404 -6.03 1.64 -11.03
CA SER A 404 -6.51 0.48 -11.80
C SER A 404 -5.51 0.00 -12.86
N ASP A 405 -4.54 0.82 -13.23
CA ASP A 405 -3.54 0.50 -14.24
C ASP A 405 -2.29 -0.17 -13.61
N ALA A 406 -2.23 -0.24 -12.27
CA ALA A 406 -1.16 -0.93 -11.56
C ALA A 406 -1.25 -2.45 -11.81
N PRO A 407 -0.23 -3.09 -12.42
CA PRO A 407 -0.24 -4.53 -12.63
C PRO A 407 -0.15 -5.33 -11.34
N TYR A 408 0.58 -4.84 -10.35
CA TYR A 408 0.74 -5.45 -9.04
C TYR A 408 0.67 -4.39 -7.93
N ARG A 409 0.08 -4.74 -6.81
CA ARG A 409 -0.02 -3.86 -5.63
C ARG A 409 0.40 -4.63 -4.38
N PRO A 410 1.61 -4.36 -3.82
CA PRO A 410 2.10 -5.04 -2.61
C PRO A 410 1.08 -5.03 -1.48
N MET A 411 0.92 -6.18 -0.81
CA MET A 411 -0.11 -6.29 0.21
C MET A 411 0.41 -6.76 1.55
N ALA A 412 1.02 -7.94 1.60
CA ALA A 412 1.43 -8.53 2.86
C ALA A 412 2.84 -9.11 2.82
N LEU A 413 3.37 -9.26 4.02
CA LEU A 413 4.70 -9.76 4.32
C LEU A 413 4.58 -10.97 5.24
N ALA A 414 5.36 -12.02 4.99
CA ALA A 414 5.51 -13.13 5.91
C ALA A 414 6.94 -13.65 5.90
N MET A 415 7.42 -14.10 7.05
CA MET A 415 8.72 -14.74 7.15
C MET A 415 8.56 -16.25 7.10
N GLY A 416 9.33 -16.92 6.28
CA GLY A 416 9.41 -18.38 6.24
C GLY A 416 10.28 -18.94 7.35
N PRO A 417 10.19 -20.27 7.62
CA PRO A 417 10.96 -20.93 8.67
C PRO A 417 12.47 -20.91 8.41
N ASP A 418 12.87 -20.69 7.18
CA ASP A 418 14.27 -20.54 6.75
C ASP A 418 14.77 -19.09 6.76
N GLY A 419 13.93 -18.14 7.14
CA GLY A 419 14.21 -16.71 7.14
C GLY A 419 14.01 -16.02 5.78
N SER A 420 13.49 -16.69 4.75
CA SER A 420 13.05 -16.06 3.51
C SER A 420 11.89 -15.10 3.78
N LEU A 421 11.82 -13.98 3.04
CA LEU A 421 10.69 -13.06 3.08
C LEU A 421 9.73 -13.37 1.94
N TYR A 422 8.45 -13.53 2.26
CA TYR A 422 7.39 -13.74 1.29
C TYR A 422 6.57 -12.46 1.12
N LEU A 423 6.21 -12.14 -0.12
CA LEU A 423 5.45 -10.96 -0.52
C LEU A 423 4.18 -11.41 -1.23
N SER A 424 3.04 -10.83 -0.89
CA SER A 424 1.79 -10.98 -1.66
C SER A 424 1.39 -9.67 -2.33
N GLU A 425 0.57 -9.75 -3.39
CA GLU A 425 -0.05 -8.60 -4.02
C GLU A 425 -1.52 -8.86 -4.34
N THR A 426 -2.33 -7.80 -4.45
CA THR A 426 -3.79 -7.91 -4.45
C THR A 426 -4.41 -8.07 -5.83
N VAL A 427 -3.78 -7.58 -6.91
CA VAL A 427 -4.42 -7.43 -8.24
C VAL A 427 -4.58 -8.77 -8.93
N GLN A 428 -3.50 -9.52 -9.04
CA GLN A 428 -3.47 -10.83 -9.70
C GLN A 428 -3.34 -11.98 -8.71
N GLY A 429 -2.81 -11.74 -7.51
CA GLY A 429 -2.54 -12.76 -6.54
C GLY A 429 -1.23 -13.49 -6.83
N LYS A 430 -0.17 -12.72 -7.03
CA LYS A 430 1.18 -13.26 -7.17
C LYS A 430 1.85 -13.29 -5.80
N ILE A 431 2.56 -14.37 -5.54
CA ILE A 431 3.34 -14.57 -4.32
C ILE A 431 4.80 -14.71 -4.72
N TRP A 432 5.66 -13.87 -4.15
CA TRP A 432 7.12 -13.97 -4.31
C TRP A 432 7.76 -14.45 -3.01
N ARG A 433 8.88 -15.12 -3.16
CA ARG A 433 9.81 -15.46 -2.07
C ARG A 433 11.15 -14.81 -2.36
N VAL A 434 11.59 -13.97 -1.44
CA VAL A 434 12.87 -13.26 -1.50
C VAL A 434 13.87 -13.98 -0.61
N MET A 435 15.05 -14.27 -1.15
CA MET A 435 16.12 -15.02 -0.49
C MET A 435 17.44 -14.30 -0.65
N TYR A 436 18.30 -14.34 0.36
CA TYR A 436 19.64 -13.82 0.23
C TYR A 436 20.65 -14.95 -0.03
N LYS A 437 21.41 -14.81 -1.11
CA LYS A 437 22.43 -15.79 -1.52
C LYS A 437 23.84 -15.20 -1.60
N GLY A 438 23.99 -13.91 -1.32
CA GLY A 438 25.26 -13.22 -1.27
C GLY A 438 26.11 -13.57 -0.03
N ASP A 439 27.30 -12.98 0.08
CA ASP A 439 28.12 -13.05 1.30
C ASP A 439 27.68 -11.99 2.31
N LYS A 440 26.96 -12.41 3.35
CA LYS A 440 26.41 -11.53 4.40
C LYS A 440 27.45 -10.63 5.08
N ARG A 441 28.70 -11.10 5.18
CA ARG A 441 29.78 -10.36 5.84
C ARG A 441 30.25 -9.15 5.04
N ASN A 442 30.01 -9.16 3.75
CA ASN A 442 30.41 -8.12 2.81
C ASN A 442 29.27 -7.23 2.37
N PHE A 443 28.04 -7.48 2.87
CA PHE A 443 26.88 -6.67 2.54
C PHE A 443 27.04 -5.22 3.04
N GLY A 444 26.76 -4.24 2.18
CA GLY A 444 26.90 -2.83 2.51
C GLY A 444 26.24 -1.89 1.50
N LYS A 445 26.61 -0.62 1.54
CA LYS A 445 25.98 0.42 0.70
C LYS A 445 25.97 0.12 -0.79
N ALA A 446 27.04 -0.49 -1.32
CA ALA A 446 27.13 -0.84 -2.74
C ALA A 446 26.06 -1.85 -3.16
N ASP A 447 25.57 -2.68 -2.24
CA ASP A 447 24.52 -3.65 -2.53
C ASP A 447 23.14 -3.00 -2.55
N LEU A 448 22.97 -1.86 -1.88
CA LEU A 448 21.74 -1.08 -1.82
C LEU A 448 21.58 -0.09 -3.00
N GLU A 449 22.66 0.25 -3.72
CA GLU A 449 22.65 1.32 -4.73
C GLU A 449 21.55 1.13 -5.78
N VAL A 450 21.30 -0.10 -6.21
CA VAL A 450 20.30 -0.41 -7.24
C VAL A 450 18.87 -0.11 -6.78
N THR A 451 18.57 -0.35 -5.51
CA THR A 451 17.24 -0.07 -4.93
C THR A 451 17.12 1.36 -4.42
N GLU A 452 18.18 1.93 -3.87
CA GLU A 452 18.19 3.34 -3.44
C GLU A 452 18.00 4.32 -4.60
N ALA A 453 18.54 4.02 -5.79
CA ALA A 453 18.30 4.81 -7.00
C ALA A 453 16.80 4.90 -7.37
N ARG A 454 15.99 3.95 -6.92
CA ARG A 454 14.55 3.92 -7.18
C ARG A 454 13.77 4.96 -6.38
N LYS A 455 14.35 5.56 -5.35
CA LYS A 455 13.75 6.70 -4.62
C LYS A 455 13.43 7.89 -5.52
N GLU A 456 14.10 8.01 -6.65
CA GLU A 456 13.86 9.06 -7.64
C GLU A 456 12.66 8.78 -8.56
N LEU A 457 12.08 7.58 -8.51
CA LEU A 457 10.94 7.23 -9.36
C LEU A 457 9.65 7.93 -8.91
N PRO A 458 8.75 8.25 -9.86
CA PRO A 458 7.55 9.04 -9.60
C PRO A 458 6.61 8.47 -8.51
N HIS A 459 6.61 7.16 -8.34
CA HIS A 459 5.78 6.48 -7.35
C HIS A 459 6.41 6.38 -5.95
N ILE A 460 7.68 6.78 -5.80
CA ILE A 460 8.37 6.76 -4.51
C ILE A 460 8.68 8.19 -4.05
N ARG A 461 9.23 9.03 -4.93
CA ARG A 461 9.60 10.40 -4.55
C ARG A 461 8.39 11.27 -4.21
N THR A 462 8.60 12.23 -3.34
CA THR A 462 7.66 13.34 -3.17
C THR A 462 7.65 14.16 -4.45
N PRO A 463 6.47 14.45 -5.05
CA PRO A 463 6.44 15.30 -6.23
C PRO A 463 6.88 16.72 -5.87
N ASP A 464 7.72 17.32 -6.71
CA ASP A 464 8.09 18.71 -6.54
C ASP A 464 6.89 19.62 -6.81
N GLU A 465 6.81 20.74 -6.11
CA GLU A 465 5.79 21.77 -6.34
C GLU A 465 6.04 22.56 -7.65
N GLU A 466 7.17 22.30 -8.30
CA GLU A 466 7.62 23.02 -9.49
C GLU A 466 6.75 22.77 -10.74
N ILE A 467 6.71 23.77 -11.62
CA ILE A 467 5.87 23.89 -12.81
C ILE A 467 5.95 22.66 -13.74
N ASP A 468 7.10 22.04 -13.90
CA ASP A 468 7.27 20.86 -14.77
C ASP A 468 6.56 19.61 -14.26
N ASN A 469 6.44 19.45 -12.95
CA ASN A 469 5.71 18.32 -12.35
C ASN A 469 4.21 18.60 -12.23
N LEU A 470 3.83 19.86 -12.04
CA LEU A 470 2.46 20.32 -12.25
C LEU A 470 1.99 20.02 -13.68
N GLN A 471 2.82 20.28 -14.68
CA GLN A 471 2.49 19.96 -16.08
C GLN A 471 2.32 18.46 -16.32
N LYS A 472 3.17 17.61 -15.73
CA LYS A 472 3.02 16.14 -15.84
C LYS A 472 1.74 15.65 -15.15
N GLY A 473 1.41 16.15 -13.95
CA GLY A 473 0.17 15.84 -13.27
C GLY A 473 -1.08 16.30 -14.02
N ILE A 474 -1.04 17.50 -14.58
CA ILE A 474 -2.08 18.04 -15.48
C ILE A 474 -2.22 17.15 -16.73
N ILE A 475 -1.11 16.73 -17.33
CA ILE A 475 -1.14 15.84 -18.49
C ILE A 475 -1.79 14.49 -18.14
N MET A 476 -1.51 13.91 -16.97
CA MET A 476 -2.10 12.64 -16.53
C MET A 476 -3.58 12.77 -16.18
N GLY A 477 -3.99 13.86 -15.53
CA GLY A 477 -5.42 14.19 -15.31
C GLY A 477 -6.16 14.35 -16.63
N GLY A 478 -5.56 15.08 -17.55
CA GLY A 478 -6.08 15.30 -18.90
C GLY A 478 -6.17 14.00 -19.72
N GLU A 479 -5.23 13.07 -19.59
CA GLU A 479 -5.29 11.76 -20.26
C GLU A 479 -6.51 10.95 -19.82
N ARG A 480 -6.82 10.96 -18.54
CA ARG A 480 -8.01 10.28 -18.00
C ARG A 480 -9.30 10.87 -18.58
N ILE A 481 -9.40 12.20 -18.59
CA ILE A 481 -10.57 12.91 -19.15
C ILE A 481 -10.66 12.60 -20.65
N TYR A 482 -9.54 12.65 -21.36
CA TYR A 482 -9.45 12.29 -22.78
C TYR A 482 -9.91 10.86 -23.05
N ALA A 483 -9.42 9.89 -22.31
CA ALA A 483 -9.78 8.49 -22.46
C ALA A 483 -11.28 8.25 -22.26
N THR A 484 -11.91 9.01 -21.35
CA THR A 484 -13.34 8.89 -21.02
C THR A 484 -14.23 9.54 -22.08
N TYR A 485 -13.95 10.77 -22.49
CA TYR A 485 -14.87 11.57 -23.28
C TYR A 485 -14.45 11.76 -24.75
N CYS A 486 -13.16 11.71 -25.06
CA CYS A 486 -12.64 12.08 -26.39
C CYS A 486 -12.18 10.87 -27.20
N ALA A 487 -11.51 9.89 -26.56
CA ALA A 487 -10.96 8.71 -27.22
C ALA A 487 -12.00 7.81 -27.92
N PRO A 488 -13.28 7.74 -27.51
CA PRO A 488 -14.29 6.99 -28.27
C PRO A 488 -14.44 7.45 -29.72
N CYS A 489 -14.24 8.75 -29.99
CA CYS A 489 -14.31 9.31 -31.34
C CYS A 489 -12.89 9.55 -31.94
N HIS A 490 -12.01 10.21 -31.19
CA HIS A 490 -10.69 10.60 -31.67
C HIS A 490 -9.63 9.50 -31.55
N GLN A 491 -9.99 8.34 -30.98
CA GLN A 491 -9.13 7.18 -30.66
C GLN A 491 -8.02 7.54 -29.65
N ARG A 492 -7.47 6.54 -28.94
CA ARG A 492 -6.41 6.75 -27.95
C ARG A 492 -5.13 7.34 -28.53
N ASN A 493 -4.86 7.11 -29.81
CA ASN A 493 -3.70 7.63 -30.52
C ASN A 493 -3.94 9.02 -31.17
N GLY A 494 -5.11 9.61 -30.98
CA GLY A 494 -5.47 10.92 -31.56
C GLY A 494 -5.61 10.96 -33.07
N LYS A 495 -5.63 9.81 -33.78
CA LYS A 495 -5.70 9.76 -35.26
C LYS A 495 -7.12 9.86 -35.81
N GLY A 496 -8.13 9.77 -34.95
CA GLY A 496 -9.52 9.81 -35.36
C GLY A 496 -9.90 8.64 -36.30
N ALA A 497 -10.95 8.87 -37.08
CA ALA A 497 -11.40 7.96 -38.14
C ALA A 497 -11.67 8.77 -39.40
N GLU A 498 -10.96 8.46 -40.48
CA GLU A 498 -11.01 9.20 -41.74
C GLU A 498 -12.45 9.35 -42.25
N GLY A 499 -12.80 10.57 -42.67
CA GLY A 499 -14.13 10.94 -43.13
C GLY A 499 -15.23 11.00 -42.05
N ARG A 500 -14.93 10.58 -40.82
CA ARG A 500 -15.93 10.56 -39.72
C ARG A 500 -15.54 11.37 -38.50
N PHE A 501 -14.34 11.15 -37.98
CA PHE A 501 -13.81 11.86 -36.84
C PHE A 501 -12.43 12.43 -37.16
N PRO A 502 -12.22 13.73 -37.03
CA PRO A 502 -10.94 14.35 -37.41
C PRO A 502 -9.80 13.88 -36.50
N PRO A 503 -8.56 13.82 -37.03
CA PRO A 503 -7.38 13.62 -36.21
C PRO A 503 -7.13 14.84 -35.32
N LEU A 504 -6.46 14.60 -34.20
CA LEU A 504 -5.92 15.62 -33.31
C LEU A 504 -4.41 15.77 -33.52
N VAL A 505 -3.77 14.69 -33.98
CA VAL A 505 -2.31 14.64 -34.17
C VAL A 505 -1.88 15.63 -35.24
N ASP A 506 -0.93 16.50 -34.90
CA ASP A 506 -0.28 17.45 -35.80
C ASP A 506 -1.21 18.42 -36.55
N THR A 507 -2.31 18.80 -35.90
CA THR A 507 -3.27 19.73 -36.51
C THR A 507 -3.08 21.17 -36.03
N ASP A 508 -3.40 22.14 -36.89
CA ASP A 508 -3.47 23.57 -36.49
C ASP A 508 -4.60 23.85 -35.49
N TRP A 509 -5.61 22.96 -35.42
CA TRP A 509 -6.67 23.01 -34.42
C TRP A 509 -6.14 22.79 -33.01
N VAL A 510 -5.17 21.90 -32.84
CA VAL A 510 -4.58 21.58 -31.55
C VAL A 510 -3.37 22.49 -31.23
N LYS A 511 -2.48 22.74 -32.21
CA LYS A 511 -1.28 23.54 -32.00
C LYS A 511 -1.56 25.05 -31.98
N GLY A 512 -2.62 25.49 -32.64
CA GLY A 512 -2.93 26.92 -32.89
C GLY A 512 -3.56 27.65 -31.71
N ASP A 513 -4.55 28.47 -32.03
CA ASP A 513 -5.21 29.39 -31.10
C ASP A 513 -5.90 28.64 -29.94
N LYS A 514 -5.46 28.90 -28.71
CA LYS A 514 -6.00 28.33 -27.47
C LYS A 514 -7.47 28.70 -27.27
N ALA A 515 -7.86 29.93 -27.58
CA ALA A 515 -9.26 30.37 -27.37
C ALA A 515 -10.23 29.63 -28.29
N ARG A 516 -9.80 29.36 -29.55
CA ARG A 516 -10.55 28.52 -30.48
C ARG A 516 -10.70 27.10 -29.93
N LEU A 517 -9.62 26.50 -29.46
CA LEU A 517 -9.64 25.14 -28.94
C LEU A 517 -10.50 25.00 -27.68
N ILE A 518 -10.42 25.97 -26.76
CA ILE A 518 -11.29 26.04 -25.57
C ILE A 518 -12.76 26.20 -26.01
N GLY A 519 -13.00 27.06 -26.99
CA GLY A 519 -14.34 27.29 -27.53
C GLY A 519 -14.97 26.03 -28.11
N VAL A 520 -14.22 25.17 -28.76
CA VAL A 520 -14.68 23.87 -29.28
C VAL A 520 -15.15 22.96 -28.15
N ILE A 521 -14.42 22.91 -27.03
CA ILE A 521 -14.83 22.09 -25.87
C ILE A 521 -16.10 22.65 -25.21
N LEU A 522 -16.17 23.96 -25.03
CA LEU A 522 -17.29 24.61 -24.35
C LEU A 522 -18.59 24.58 -25.17
N ASN A 523 -18.51 24.79 -26.48
CA ASN A 523 -19.70 24.98 -27.33
C ASN A 523 -20.01 23.77 -28.21
N GLY A 524 -19.07 22.82 -28.31
CA GLY A 524 -19.11 21.81 -29.36
C GLY A 524 -18.76 22.37 -30.73
N LEU A 525 -18.90 21.55 -31.76
CA LEU A 525 -18.65 21.94 -33.14
C LEU A 525 -19.64 21.22 -34.08
N GLU A 526 -20.26 21.96 -35.00
CA GLU A 526 -21.19 21.43 -35.97
C GLU A 526 -20.95 22.05 -37.36
N GLY A 527 -21.11 21.26 -38.40
CA GLY A 527 -20.98 21.69 -39.80
C GLY A 527 -19.64 21.31 -40.42
N ASP A 528 -19.40 21.86 -41.62
CA ASP A 528 -18.21 21.53 -42.41
C ASP A 528 -16.95 22.16 -41.86
N ILE A 529 -15.96 21.32 -41.58
CA ILE A 529 -14.62 21.74 -41.16
C ILE A 529 -13.56 21.06 -42.02
N THR A 530 -12.41 21.69 -42.13
CA THR A 530 -11.23 21.09 -42.78
C THR A 530 -10.14 20.89 -41.74
N VAL A 531 -9.60 19.67 -41.65
CA VAL A 531 -8.47 19.32 -40.79
C VAL A 531 -7.40 18.62 -41.62
N ASN A 532 -6.21 19.17 -41.65
CA ASN A 532 -5.07 18.69 -42.47
C ASN A 532 -5.44 18.46 -43.95
N GLY A 533 -6.29 19.33 -44.51
CA GLY A 533 -6.72 19.28 -45.92
C GLY A 533 -7.85 18.30 -46.22
N VAL A 534 -8.39 17.58 -45.21
CA VAL A 534 -9.52 16.65 -45.33
C VAL A 534 -10.76 17.29 -44.76
N GLY A 535 -11.88 17.22 -45.47
CA GLY A 535 -13.19 17.71 -45.04
C GLY A 535 -13.87 16.75 -44.07
N TYR A 536 -14.47 17.29 -43.01
CA TYR A 536 -15.28 16.58 -42.04
C TYR A 536 -16.61 17.33 -41.85
N ASN A 537 -17.71 16.58 -41.84
CA ASN A 537 -19.02 17.10 -41.53
C ASN A 537 -19.68 16.23 -40.46
N GLY A 538 -19.58 16.65 -39.21
CA GLY A 538 -20.08 15.90 -38.06
C GLY A 538 -20.42 16.81 -36.89
N ILE A 539 -20.98 16.22 -35.85
CA ILE A 539 -21.28 16.95 -34.60
C ILE A 539 -20.28 16.48 -33.54
N MET A 540 -19.53 17.43 -32.99
CA MET A 540 -18.79 17.24 -31.75
C MET A 540 -19.61 17.81 -30.60
N PRO A 541 -20.04 17.00 -29.64
CA PRO A 541 -20.84 17.49 -28.53
C PRO A 541 -20.06 18.48 -27.66
N ARG A 542 -20.76 19.41 -27.04
CA ARG A 542 -20.19 20.30 -26.03
C ARG A 542 -19.82 19.52 -24.77
N HIS A 543 -18.77 19.95 -24.09
CA HIS A 543 -18.29 19.41 -22.84
C HIS A 543 -18.22 20.49 -21.75
N ASP A 544 -19.17 21.43 -21.77
CA ASP A 544 -19.28 22.56 -20.86
C ASP A 544 -19.62 22.17 -19.41
N PHE A 545 -19.99 20.90 -19.19
CA PHE A 545 -20.18 20.30 -17.87
C PHE A 545 -18.86 20.04 -17.12
N LEU A 546 -17.72 20.00 -17.82
CA LEU A 546 -16.41 19.92 -17.18
C LEU A 546 -16.06 21.25 -16.51
N SER A 547 -15.37 21.18 -15.35
CA SER A 547 -14.86 22.38 -14.68
C SER A 547 -13.77 23.08 -15.50
N ASP A 548 -13.43 24.33 -15.14
CA ASP A 548 -12.37 25.07 -15.82
C ASP A 548 -11.02 24.39 -15.66
N GLU A 549 -10.77 23.75 -14.51
CA GLU A 549 -9.58 22.98 -14.22
C GLU A 549 -9.53 21.70 -15.07
N GLU A 550 -10.62 20.95 -15.15
CA GLU A 550 -10.72 19.73 -15.94
C GLU A 550 -10.51 19.99 -17.44
N ILE A 551 -11.07 21.08 -17.97
CA ILE A 551 -10.86 21.51 -19.36
C ILE A 551 -9.38 21.90 -19.57
N ALA A 552 -8.78 22.61 -18.62
CA ALA A 552 -7.38 23.00 -18.70
C ALA A 552 -6.45 21.76 -18.70
N GLU A 553 -6.70 20.79 -17.85
CA GLU A 553 -5.97 19.51 -17.79
C GLU A 553 -6.12 18.73 -19.10
N LEU A 554 -7.37 18.56 -19.58
CA LEU A 554 -7.67 17.90 -20.84
C LEU A 554 -6.94 18.51 -22.02
N LEU A 555 -7.05 19.84 -22.18
CA LEU A 555 -6.48 20.53 -23.33
C LEU A 555 -4.94 20.65 -23.25
N THR A 556 -4.39 20.71 -22.05
CA THR A 556 -2.94 20.62 -21.84
C THR A 556 -2.42 19.25 -22.28
N PHE A 557 -3.08 18.15 -21.89
CA PHE A 557 -2.75 16.81 -22.37
C PHE A 557 -2.86 16.71 -23.91
N VAL A 558 -3.96 17.17 -24.49
CA VAL A 558 -4.17 17.10 -25.96
C VAL A 558 -3.09 17.87 -26.71
N ARG A 559 -2.75 19.08 -26.28
CA ARG A 559 -1.71 19.90 -26.89
C ARG A 559 -0.32 19.29 -26.74
N HIS A 560 -0.01 18.76 -25.57
CA HIS A 560 1.28 18.10 -25.33
C HIS A 560 1.40 16.79 -26.11
N LYS A 561 0.37 15.92 -26.06
CA LYS A 561 0.43 14.57 -26.63
C LYS A 561 0.28 14.54 -28.15
N PHE A 562 -0.60 15.37 -28.69
CA PHE A 562 -0.96 15.38 -30.12
C PHE A 562 -0.52 16.64 -30.85
N GLY A 563 -0.09 17.66 -30.12
CA GLY A 563 0.36 18.93 -30.65
C GLY A 563 1.87 19.16 -30.59
N ASP A 564 2.66 18.07 -30.52
CA ASP A 564 4.13 18.13 -30.53
C ASP A 564 4.73 18.98 -29.39
N GLY A 565 4.21 18.76 -28.16
CA GLY A 565 4.68 19.49 -26.98
C GLY A 565 4.25 20.96 -26.92
N ALA A 566 3.19 21.35 -27.61
CA ALA A 566 2.66 22.70 -27.55
C ALA A 566 2.29 23.10 -26.10
N ASP A 567 2.44 24.38 -25.77
CA ASP A 567 2.24 24.94 -24.43
C ASP A 567 0.82 24.65 -23.88
N GLY A 568 0.73 24.42 -22.55
CA GLY A 568 -0.51 24.08 -21.86
C GLY A 568 -1.55 25.20 -21.83
N ILE A 569 -2.72 24.86 -21.34
CA ILE A 569 -3.86 25.78 -21.13
C ILE A 569 -4.12 25.88 -19.62
N THR A 570 -4.32 27.08 -19.11
CA THR A 570 -4.63 27.33 -17.71
C THR A 570 -6.14 27.40 -17.45
N ALA A 571 -6.59 27.07 -16.24
CA ALA A 571 -7.98 27.21 -15.82
C ALA A 571 -8.48 28.67 -16.00
N ARG A 572 -7.61 29.67 -15.80
CA ARG A 572 -7.93 31.08 -16.02
C ARG A 572 -8.22 31.40 -17.49
N GLU A 573 -7.51 30.79 -18.44
CA GLU A 573 -7.79 30.94 -19.88
C GLU A 573 -9.15 30.33 -20.22
N VAL A 574 -9.49 29.18 -19.65
CA VAL A 574 -10.81 28.53 -19.80
C VAL A 574 -11.93 29.41 -19.22
N GLN A 575 -11.77 29.89 -17.99
CA GLN A 575 -12.73 30.77 -17.32
C GLN A 575 -12.99 32.04 -18.12
N ASN A 576 -11.94 32.67 -18.63
CA ASN A 576 -12.07 33.86 -19.46
C ASN A 576 -12.87 33.60 -20.74
N GLN A 577 -12.67 32.44 -21.37
CA GLN A 577 -13.42 32.06 -22.57
C GLN A 577 -14.87 31.70 -22.25
N ARG A 578 -15.13 31.02 -21.13
CA ARG A 578 -16.49 30.71 -20.64
C ARG A 578 -17.27 31.98 -20.36
N ASN A 579 -16.69 32.98 -19.71
CA ASN A 579 -17.31 34.27 -19.42
C ASN A 579 -17.64 35.08 -20.69
N LYS A 580 -16.77 35.01 -21.71
CA LYS A 580 -17.06 35.64 -23.01
C LYS A 580 -18.28 35.01 -23.69
N ASN A 581 -18.41 33.69 -23.64
CA ASN A 581 -19.58 32.99 -24.21
C ASN A 581 -20.89 33.35 -23.50
N LEU A 582 -20.86 33.56 -22.18
CA LEU A 582 -22.03 34.00 -21.42
C LEU A 582 -22.45 35.42 -21.77
N SER A 583 -21.51 36.32 -22.06
CA SER A 583 -21.80 37.73 -22.43
C SER A 583 -22.32 37.91 -23.89
N ILE A 584 -22.10 36.94 -24.77
CA ILE A 584 -22.61 36.95 -26.16
C ILE A 584 -24.04 36.42 -26.22
N ASN A 585 -24.44 35.59 -25.26
CA ASN A 585 -25.77 34.98 -25.18
C ASN A 585 -26.78 35.77 -24.30
N GLN A 586 -26.41 36.95 -23.76
CA GLN A 586 -27.24 37.96 -23.13
C GLN A 586 -27.49 39.13 -24.09
#